data_701c7f1dd24bf6deb6b5c60d9b332e47
#
_entry.id   701c7f1dd24bf6deb6b5c60d9b332e47
#
_cell.length_a   1.000
_cell.length_b   1.000
_cell.length_c   1.000
_cell.angle_alpha   90.00
_cell.angle_beta   90.00
_cell.angle_gamma   90.00
#
_symmetry.space_group_name_H-M   'P 1'
#
loop_
_entity.id
_entity.type
_entity.pdbx_description
1 polymer ?
#
loop_
_entity_poly.entity_id
_entity_poly.type
_entity_poly.pdbx_seq_one_letter_code
_entity_poly.pdbx_strand_id
1 'polypeptide(L)'
;NHMNDETLVSYLLGELPAEEATRVQAWLMEDEAHATYFNQFKTIWEKSLELAATSTVDENKAWNNFKERIQNGGQKPAPVVPLFKRFYFRAISAAAILILAIGLFWLNQPAPQQTLASGQSVINQKLADGSEITLNKQSTLHYPKTFKGKTRSVELKGEAFFNISPDKSKPFIIDVKDVLVTVVGTSFNVREDSSYVEVLVETGIVKVSHEGKEVTLQAGEKIKMPFAGAVAAKEKVSDKLHNYYRTKEFVCDDTPLWKLVQVLNEAYK
;
A
#
# COMPACT_ATOMS: atom_id res chain seq x y z
N ASN A 1 33.52 2.11 19.20
CA ASN A 1 34.13 0.80 19.48
C ASN A 1 33.05 -0.23 19.74
N HIS A 2 32.94 -1.24 18.87
CA HIS A 2 31.95 -2.30 19.01
C HIS A 2 32.48 -3.29 20.07
N MET A 3 31.80 -3.43 21.21
CA MET A 3 32.10 -4.46 22.20
C MET A 3 31.64 -5.82 21.64
N ASN A 4 32.48 -6.86 21.78
CA ASN A 4 32.17 -8.21 21.30
C ASN A 4 31.15 -8.87 22.22
N ASP A 5 30.14 -9.57 21.65
CA ASP A 5 29.09 -10.30 22.39
C ASP A 5 29.66 -11.34 23.33
N GLU A 6 30.76 -12.01 22.97
CA GLU A 6 31.48 -12.98 23.80
C GLU A 6 32.01 -12.35 25.10
N THR A 7 32.53 -11.12 25.03
CA THR A 7 32.98 -10.36 26.19
C THR A 7 31.81 -9.96 27.09
N LEU A 8 30.64 -9.62 26.52
CA LEU A 8 29.43 -9.30 27.27
C LEU A 8 28.87 -10.55 28.01
N VAL A 9 28.93 -11.72 27.34
CA VAL A 9 28.57 -13.02 28.00
C VAL A 9 29.47 -13.31 29.15
N SER A 10 30.80 -13.25 28.98
CA SER A 10 31.78 -13.49 30.02
C SER A 10 31.66 -12.51 31.18
N TYR A 11 31.24 -11.26 30.89
CA TYR A 11 30.92 -10.28 31.93
C TYR A 11 29.68 -10.66 32.74
N LEU A 12 28.61 -11.12 32.08
CA LEU A 12 27.40 -11.64 32.74
C LEU A 12 27.65 -12.84 33.62
N LEU A 13 28.57 -13.70 33.21
CA LEU A 13 28.98 -14.91 33.98
C LEU A 13 29.95 -14.59 35.12
N GLY A 14 30.49 -13.37 35.18
CA GLY A 14 31.51 -13.01 36.18
C GLY A 14 32.89 -13.64 35.94
N GLU A 15 33.16 -14.08 34.71
CA GLU A 15 34.38 -14.80 34.32
C GLU A 15 35.47 -13.88 33.77
N LEU A 16 35.18 -12.56 33.61
CA LEU A 16 36.14 -11.60 33.08
C LEU A 16 37.18 -11.18 34.15
N PRO A 17 38.45 -10.99 33.72
CA PRO A 17 39.47 -10.33 34.56
C PRO A 17 39.02 -8.89 34.93
N ALA A 18 39.43 -8.43 36.13
CA ALA A 18 39.01 -7.12 36.66
C ALA A 18 39.26 -5.94 35.73
N GLU A 19 40.33 -6.00 34.95
CA GLU A 19 40.68 -4.95 33.98
C GLU A 19 39.67 -4.90 32.80
N GLU A 20 39.27 -6.06 32.28
CA GLU A 20 38.30 -6.16 31.19
C GLU A 20 36.88 -5.85 31.67
N ALA A 21 36.52 -6.27 32.88
CA ALA A 21 35.24 -5.91 33.48
C ALA A 21 35.09 -4.39 33.65
N THR A 22 36.17 -3.68 33.99
CA THR A 22 36.17 -2.22 34.09
C THR A 22 35.97 -1.56 32.71
N ARG A 23 36.51 -2.15 31.64
CA ARG A 23 36.28 -1.68 30.27
C ARG A 23 34.83 -1.82 29.84
N VAL A 24 34.18 -2.94 30.19
CA VAL A 24 32.75 -3.14 29.92
C VAL A 24 31.90 -2.11 30.66
N GLN A 25 32.22 -1.83 31.94
CA GLN A 25 31.50 -0.81 32.71
C GLN A 25 31.66 0.59 32.10
N ALA A 26 32.87 0.95 31.68
CA ALA A 26 33.10 2.22 31.02
C ALA A 26 32.29 2.35 29.70
N TRP A 27 32.27 1.28 28.91
CA TRP A 27 31.51 1.22 27.67
C TRP A 27 30.00 1.34 27.89
N LEU A 28 29.46 0.73 28.96
CA LEU A 28 28.04 0.85 29.34
C LEU A 28 27.67 2.28 29.79
N MET A 29 28.62 3.04 30.31
CA MET A 29 28.41 4.45 30.74
C MET A 29 28.62 5.46 29.61
N GLU A 30 29.24 5.06 28.51
CA GLU A 30 29.57 5.92 27.38
C GLU A 30 28.36 6.34 26.57
N ASP A 31 27.36 5.43 26.40
CA ASP A 31 26.16 5.68 25.60
C ASP A 31 24.96 4.87 26.16
N GLU A 32 23.81 5.52 26.25
CA GLU A 32 22.55 4.89 26.68
C GLU A 32 22.13 3.73 25.74
N ALA A 33 22.51 3.78 24.47
CA ALA A 33 22.29 2.70 23.52
C ALA A 33 23.06 1.43 23.90
N HIS A 34 24.27 1.55 24.46
CA HIS A 34 25.08 0.43 24.95
C HIS A 34 24.42 -0.26 26.14
N ALA A 35 23.91 0.52 27.09
CA ALA A 35 23.17 0.00 28.23
C ALA A 35 21.88 -0.71 27.80
N THR A 36 21.16 -0.16 26.83
CA THR A 36 19.96 -0.77 26.27
C THR A 36 20.27 -2.10 25.59
N TYR A 37 21.33 -2.15 24.78
CA TYR A 37 21.78 -3.38 24.11
C TYR A 37 22.16 -4.47 25.13
N PHE A 38 22.94 -4.13 26.14
CA PHE A 38 23.33 -5.06 27.21
C PHE A 38 22.13 -5.59 28.00
N ASN A 39 21.13 -4.74 28.30
CA ASN A 39 19.93 -5.15 29.02
C ASN A 39 19.06 -6.09 28.18
N GLN A 40 18.96 -5.91 26.87
CA GLN A 40 18.30 -6.86 25.98
C GLN A 40 19.01 -8.22 26.01
N PHE A 41 20.34 -8.21 25.94
CA PHE A 41 21.15 -9.40 25.99
C PHE A 41 20.99 -10.14 27.32
N LYS A 42 21.02 -9.44 28.44
CA LYS A 42 20.79 -9.96 29.80
C LYS A 42 19.41 -10.61 29.93
N THR A 43 18.36 -9.97 29.37
CA THR A 43 16.99 -10.50 29.38
C THR A 43 16.90 -11.82 28.62
N ILE A 44 17.54 -11.91 27.45
CA ILE A 44 17.59 -13.15 26.65
C ILE A 44 18.29 -14.25 27.43
N TRP A 45 19.39 -13.93 28.08
CA TRP A 45 20.17 -14.88 28.92
C TRP A 45 19.35 -15.40 30.09
N GLU A 46 18.73 -14.50 30.87
CA GLU A 46 17.87 -14.88 32.03
C GLU A 46 16.70 -15.76 31.59
N LYS A 47 16.05 -15.44 30.45
CA LYS A 47 14.98 -16.25 29.88
C LYS A 47 15.47 -17.63 29.39
N SER A 48 16.68 -17.71 28.84
CA SER A 48 17.27 -18.99 28.44
C SER A 48 17.57 -19.91 29.62
N LEU A 49 18.03 -19.33 30.75
CA LEU A 49 18.24 -20.07 31.98
C LEU A 49 16.92 -20.59 32.61
N GLU A 50 15.86 -19.75 32.57
CA GLU A 50 14.53 -20.17 33.03
C GLU A 50 13.99 -21.35 32.21
N LEU A 51 14.19 -21.32 30.88
CA LEU A 51 13.83 -22.42 29.98
C LEU A 51 14.69 -23.68 30.21
N ALA A 52 15.96 -23.53 30.51
CA ALA A 52 16.87 -24.65 30.84
C ALA A 52 16.50 -25.30 32.17
N ALA A 53 16.04 -24.51 33.15
CA ALA A 53 15.61 -25.02 34.47
C ALA A 53 14.26 -25.78 34.42
N THR A 54 13.46 -25.57 33.37
CA THR A 54 12.18 -26.27 33.14
C THR A 54 12.31 -27.57 32.35
N SER A 55 13.53 -28.10 32.19
CA SER A 55 13.77 -29.39 31.55
C SER A 55 13.05 -30.49 32.30
N THR A 56 11.99 -31.06 31.76
CA THR A 56 11.25 -32.21 32.26
C THR A 56 11.93 -33.55 31.95
N VAL A 57 13.21 -33.52 31.59
CA VAL A 57 13.97 -34.72 31.30
C VAL A 57 14.42 -35.34 32.62
N ASP A 58 13.84 -36.47 32.95
CA ASP A 58 14.27 -37.31 34.06
C ASP A 58 15.65 -37.94 33.71
N GLU A 59 16.72 -37.35 34.27
CA GLU A 59 18.10 -37.74 34.01
C GLU A 59 18.36 -39.23 34.41
N ASN A 60 17.72 -39.70 35.49
CA ASN A 60 17.84 -41.06 35.92
C ASN A 60 17.19 -42.04 34.95
N LYS A 61 16.05 -41.69 34.41
CA LYS A 61 15.35 -42.48 33.38
C LYS A 61 16.13 -42.49 32.08
N ALA A 62 16.68 -41.36 31.65
CA ALA A 62 17.52 -41.26 30.45
C ALA A 62 18.81 -42.13 30.63
N TRP A 63 19.42 -42.08 31.80
CA TRP A 63 20.61 -42.86 32.12
C TRP A 63 20.35 -44.37 32.23
N ASN A 64 19.23 -44.79 32.81
CA ASN A 64 18.82 -46.18 32.86
C ASN A 64 18.50 -46.74 31.47
N ASN A 65 17.80 -46.00 30.65
CA ASN A 65 17.53 -46.36 29.25
C ASN A 65 18.83 -46.49 28.41
N PHE A 66 19.84 -45.65 28.73
CA PHE A 66 21.16 -45.74 28.10
C PHE A 66 21.90 -47.00 28.56
N LYS A 67 21.91 -47.32 29.85
CA LYS A 67 22.54 -48.55 30.39
C LYS A 67 21.89 -49.82 29.81
N GLU A 68 20.56 -49.88 29.77
CA GLU A 68 19.85 -51.02 29.17
C GLU A 68 20.19 -51.22 27.71
N ARG A 69 20.37 -50.13 26.93
CA ARG A 69 20.82 -50.23 25.52
C ARG A 69 22.24 -50.79 25.38
N ILE A 70 23.14 -50.45 26.30
CA ILE A 70 24.52 -50.98 26.30
C ILE A 70 24.54 -52.44 26.74
N GLN A 71 23.82 -52.82 27.79
CA GLN A 71 23.82 -54.17 28.33
C GLN A 71 23.10 -55.18 27.43
N ASN A 72 22.08 -54.80 26.73
CA ASN A 72 21.33 -55.69 25.84
C ASN A 72 21.95 -55.90 24.48
N GLY A 73 23.22 -55.47 24.26
CA GLY A 73 24.07 -55.87 23.13
C GLY A 73 23.49 -55.76 21.70
N GLY A 74 22.34 -55.17 21.60
CA GLY A 74 21.64 -55.05 20.33
C GLY A 74 21.90 -53.72 19.65
N GLN A 75 23.04 -53.55 19.01
CA GLN A 75 23.16 -52.52 17.99
C GLN A 75 22.20 -52.87 16.82
N LYS A 76 20.95 -52.43 16.96
CA LYS A 76 20.19 -52.15 15.75
C LYS A 76 20.97 -51.02 15.03
N PRO A 77 21.55 -51.26 13.85
CA PRO A 77 22.24 -50.18 13.17
C PRO A 77 21.25 -49.01 13.10
N ALA A 78 21.67 -47.87 13.60
CA ALA A 78 20.87 -46.66 13.44
C ALA A 78 20.46 -46.58 11.98
N PRO A 79 19.16 -46.37 11.68
CA PRO A 79 18.75 -46.28 10.30
C PRO A 79 19.60 -45.20 9.65
N VAL A 80 20.55 -45.62 8.80
CA VAL A 80 21.34 -44.73 7.95
C VAL A 80 20.35 -44.11 7.01
N VAL A 81 19.75 -43.00 7.41
CA VAL A 81 18.96 -42.19 6.50
C VAL A 81 19.95 -41.67 5.49
N PRO A 82 19.92 -42.15 4.22
CA PRO A 82 20.92 -41.74 3.26
C PRO A 82 20.89 -40.22 3.18
N LEU A 83 22.04 -39.57 3.34
CA LEU A 83 22.20 -38.10 3.28
C LEU A 83 21.51 -37.51 2.04
N PHE A 84 21.45 -38.29 0.96
CA PHE A 84 20.72 -37.95 -0.26
C PHE A 84 19.22 -37.64 -0.04
N LYS A 85 18.49 -38.45 0.75
CA LYS A 85 17.07 -38.17 1.02
C LYS A 85 16.86 -36.80 1.71
N ARG A 86 17.74 -36.47 2.64
CA ARG A 86 17.68 -35.21 3.37
C ARG A 86 17.98 -33.99 2.48
N PHE A 87 18.84 -34.20 1.49
CA PHE A 87 19.14 -33.16 0.50
C PHE A 87 17.97 -32.95 -0.48
N TYR A 88 17.34 -34.03 -0.95
CA TYR A 88 16.17 -33.97 -1.81
C TYR A 88 14.99 -33.26 -1.15
N PHE A 89 14.69 -33.52 0.12
CA PHE A 89 13.63 -32.83 0.83
C PHE A 89 13.92 -31.33 1.00
N ARG A 90 15.16 -30.95 1.24
CA ARG A 90 15.55 -29.53 1.29
C ARG A 90 15.51 -28.87 -0.10
N ALA A 91 15.90 -29.57 -1.12
CA ALA A 91 15.81 -29.07 -2.51
C ALA A 91 14.36 -28.92 -2.96
N ILE A 92 13.48 -29.88 -2.64
CA ILE A 92 12.05 -29.83 -2.96
C ILE A 92 11.37 -28.68 -2.18
N SER A 93 11.69 -28.49 -0.89
CA SER A 93 11.11 -27.38 -0.12
C SER A 93 11.59 -26.02 -0.64
N ALA A 94 12.86 -25.89 -1.03
CA ALA A 94 13.37 -24.67 -1.65
C ALA A 94 12.70 -24.39 -3.01
N ALA A 95 12.51 -25.42 -3.82
CA ALA A 95 11.81 -25.31 -5.11
C ALA A 95 10.34 -24.92 -4.92
N ALA A 96 9.65 -25.51 -3.91
CA ALA A 96 8.26 -25.16 -3.60
C ALA A 96 8.13 -23.69 -3.13
N ILE A 97 9.05 -23.20 -2.30
CA ILE A 97 9.09 -21.80 -1.87
C ILE A 97 9.35 -20.87 -3.05
N LEU A 98 10.26 -21.22 -3.95
CA LEU A 98 10.54 -20.45 -5.16
C LEU A 98 9.33 -20.39 -6.10
N ILE A 99 8.66 -21.52 -6.33
CA ILE A 99 7.43 -21.57 -7.14
C ILE A 99 6.34 -20.71 -6.51
N LEU A 100 6.17 -20.79 -5.19
CA LEU A 100 5.19 -20.01 -4.45
C LEU A 100 5.53 -18.52 -4.50
N ALA A 101 6.80 -18.15 -4.33
CA ALA A 101 7.28 -16.77 -4.45
C ALA A 101 7.09 -16.21 -5.86
N ILE A 102 7.43 -17.01 -6.90
CA ILE A 102 7.20 -16.64 -8.30
C ILE A 102 5.70 -16.51 -8.57
N GLY A 103 4.88 -17.44 -8.09
CA GLY A 103 3.43 -17.40 -8.22
C GLY A 103 2.83 -16.13 -7.57
N LEU A 104 3.22 -15.80 -6.34
CA LEU A 104 2.82 -14.58 -5.65
C LEU A 104 3.32 -13.32 -6.37
N PHE A 105 4.54 -13.33 -6.90
CA PHE A 105 5.07 -12.24 -7.71
C PHE A 105 4.23 -11.99 -8.96
N TRP A 106 3.88 -13.03 -9.71
CA TRP A 106 3.03 -12.91 -10.90
C TRP A 106 1.59 -12.48 -10.58
N LEU A 107 1.02 -12.97 -9.48
CA LEU A 107 -0.30 -12.56 -9.01
C LEU A 107 -0.34 -11.09 -8.58
N ASN A 108 0.77 -10.57 -8.07
CA ASN A 108 0.88 -9.20 -7.56
C ASN A 108 1.37 -8.19 -8.60
N GLN A 109 1.60 -8.63 -9.86
CA GLN A 109 1.97 -7.72 -10.95
C GLN A 109 0.83 -6.73 -11.22
N PRO A 110 1.12 -5.41 -11.26
CA PRO A 110 0.13 -4.42 -11.64
C PRO A 110 -0.38 -4.71 -13.05
N ALA A 111 -1.65 -4.43 -13.29
CA ALA A 111 -2.20 -4.57 -14.63
C ALA A 111 -1.47 -3.61 -15.58
N PRO A 112 -1.24 -4.01 -16.85
CA PRO A 112 -0.63 -3.12 -17.83
C PRO A 112 -1.45 -1.84 -17.95
N GLN A 113 -0.78 -0.70 -17.86
CA GLN A 113 -1.38 0.62 -17.97
C GLN A 113 -1.64 0.95 -19.43
N GLN A 114 -2.77 1.61 -19.68
CA GLN A 114 -3.15 2.17 -20.97
C GLN A 114 -3.23 3.68 -20.84
N THR A 115 -2.88 4.39 -21.90
CA THR A 115 -2.99 5.83 -21.98
C THR A 115 -3.95 6.19 -23.10
N LEU A 116 -4.98 6.97 -22.76
CA LEU A 116 -5.91 7.58 -23.72
C LEU A 116 -5.65 9.08 -23.76
N ALA A 117 -5.28 9.61 -24.89
CA ALA A 117 -5.06 11.03 -25.10
C ALA A 117 -6.02 11.55 -26.17
N SER A 118 -6.80 12.57 -25.84
CA SER A 118 -7.87 13.09 -26.73
C SER A 118 -7.39 14.01 -27.85
N GLY A 119 -6.20 14.59 -27.72
CA GLY A 119 -5.74 15.59 -28.71
C GLY A 119 -6.74 16.71 -28.89
N GLN A 120 -7.13 16.99 -30.14
CA GLN A 120 -8.06 18.07 -30.49
C GLN A 120 -9.55 17.66 -30.54
N SER A 121 -9.86 16.41 -30.21
CA SER A 121 -11.23 15.90 -30.29
C SER A 121 -11.66 15.24 -28.98
N VAL A 122 -12.93 15.31 -28.67
CA VAL A 122 -13.54 14.59 -27.53
C VAL A 122 -13.57 13.10 -27.86
N ILE A 123 -13.18 12.27 -26.88
CA ILE A 123 -13.15 10.81 -27.01
C ILE A 123 -14.03 10.17 -25.95
N ASN A 124 -14.83 9.20 -26.38
CA ASN A 124 -15.60 8.34 -25.48
C ASN A 124 -14.89 6.99 -25.32
N GLN A 125 -14.70 6.56 -24.09
CA GLN A 125 -14.07 5.30 -23.76
C GLN A 125 -14.91 4.52 -22.76
N LYS A 126 -15.16 3.25 -23.06
CA LYS A 126 -15.74 2.32 -22.12
C LYS A 126 -14.63 1.51 -21.46
N LEU A 127 -14.63 1.47 -20.14
CA LEU A 127 -13.66 0.72 -19.33
C LEU A 127 -14.10 -0.74 -19.11
N ALA A 128 -13.18 -1.55 -18.61
CA ALA A 128 -13.41 -2.98 -18.36
C ALA A 128 -14.48 -3.27 -17.28
N ASP A 129 -14.75 -2.32 -16.38
CA ASP A 129 -15.78 -2.41 -15.35
C ASP A 129 -17.16 -1.93 -15.82
N GLY A 130 -17.29 -1.56 -17.10
CA GLY A 130 -18.50 -1.01 -17.69
C GLY A 130 -18.69 0.49 -17.50
N SER A 131 -17.79 1.17 -16.77
CA SER A 131 -17.81 2.63 -16.65
C SER A 131 -17.53 3.29 -17.99
N GLU A 132 -18.13 4.46 -18.22
CA GLU A 132 -18.00 5.23 -19.46
C GLU A 132 -17.37 6.59 -19.14
N ILE A 133 -16.35 6.95 -19.93
CA ILE A 133 -15.60 8.20 -19.74
C ILE A 133 -15.66 8.99 -21.04
N THR A 134 -16.04 10.25 -20.93
CA THR A 134 -15.92 11.21 -22.03
C THR A 134 -14.77 12.16 -21.73
N LEU A 135 -13.67 12.00 -22.44
CA LEU A 135 -12.45 12.77 -22.29
C LEU A 135 -12.54 14.02 -23.17
N ASN A 136 -12.42 15.21 -22.57
CA ASN A 136 -12.45 16.46 -23.31
C ASN A 136 -11.17 16.67 -24.12
N LYS A 137 -11.13 17.67 -25.02
CA LYS A 137 -9.94 18.03 -25.80
C LYS A 137 -8.73 18.25 -24.90
N GLN A 138 -7.52 17.95 -25.39
CA GLN A 138 -6.24 18.17 -24.71
C GLN A 138 -6.15 17.51 -23.33
N SER A 139 -6.83 16.38 -23.16
CA SER A 139 -6.87 15.65 -21.90
C SER A 139 -6.27 14.26 -22.06
N THR A 140 -5.75 13.72 -20.96
CA THR A 140 -5.11 12.40 -20.93
C THR A 140 -5.62 11.62 -19.74
N LEU A 141 -5.97 10.36 -19.98
CA LEU A 141 -6.38 9.41 -18.95
C LEU A 141 -5.41 8.22 -18.94
N HIS A 142 -4.81 7.94 -17.78
CA HIS A 142 -4.05 6.72 -17.55
C HIS A 142 -4.90 5.74 -16.73
N TYR A 143 -5.09 4.54 -17.25
CA TYR A 143 -5.94 3.53 -16.60
C TYR A 143 -5.43 2.12 -16.87
N PRO A 144 -5.64 1.16 -15.96
CA PRO A 144 -5.24 -0.22 -16.19
C PRO A 144 -6.20 -0.90 -17.17
N LYS A 145 -5.67 -1.80 -18.01
CA LYS A 145 -6.50 -2.63 -18.90
C LYS A 145 -7.60 -3.38 -18.16
N THR A 146 -7.34 -3.80 -16.94
CA THR A 146 -8.30 -4.44 -16.03
C THR A 146 -8.04 -3.97 -14.61
N PHE A 147 -9.10 -3.70 -13.86
CA PHE A 147 -8.97 -3.32 -12.46
C PHE A 147 -8.72 -4.56 -11.60
N LYS A 148 -7.49 -4.73 -11.09
CA LYS A 148 -7.13 -5.74 -10.10
C LYS A 148 -7.15 -5.13 -8.70
N GLY A 149 -7.30 -5.97 -7.66
CA GLY A 149 -7.27 -5.49 -6.27
C GLY A 149 -8.60 -4.88 -5.79
N LYS A 150 -8.52 -4.06 -4.74
CA LYS A 150 -9.69 -3.57 -3.97
C LYS A 150 -10.26 -2.23 -4.48
N THR A 151 -9.59 -1.58 -5.41
CA THR A 151 -10.00 -0.29 -5.97
C THR A 151 -9.91 -0.28 -7.49
N ARG A 152 -10.59 0.68 -8.13
CA ARG A 152 -10.53 1.00 -9.55
C ARG A 152 -9.87 2.36 -9.70
N SER A 153 -8.55 2.39 -9.87
CA SER A 153 -7.79 3.64 -9.88
C SER A 153 -7.39 4.05 -11.30
N VAL A 154 -7.52 5.34 -11.59
CA VAL A 154 -7.12 6.00 -12.84
C VAL A 154 -6.47 7.35 -12.52
N GLU A 155 -5.63 7.86 -13.42
CA GLU A 155 -5.04 9.21 -13.34
C GLU A 155 -5.55 10.05 -14.49
N LEU A 156 -6.01 11.26 -14.19
CA LEU A 156 -6.52 12.22 -15.18
C LEU A 156 -5.61 13.45 -15.24
N LYS A 157 -5.35 13.90 -16.46
CA LYS A 157 -4.81 15.24 -16.77
C LYS A 157 -5.77 15.94 -17.71
N GLY A 158 -6.19 17.15 -17.35
CA GLY A 158 -7.17 17.94 -18.13
C GLY A 158 -8.60 17.75 -17.64
N GLU A 159 -9.55 17.47 -18.53
CA GLU A 159 -10.98 17.41 -18.21
C GLU A 159 -11.63 16.13 -18.73
N ALA A 160 -12.44 15.51 -17.90
CA ALA A 160 -13.26 14.36 -18.26
C ALA A 160 -14.57 14.29 -17.49
N PHE A 161 -15.58 13.78 -18.15
CA PHE A 161 -16.81 13.33 -17.53
C PHE A 161 -16.75 11.83 -17.29
N PHE A 162 -17.16 11.43 -16.12
CA PHE A 162 -17.18 10.05 -15.65
C PHE A 162 -18.62 9.61 -15.39
N ASN A 163 -19.04 8.53 -16.01
CA ASN A 163 -20.26 7.80 -15.68
C ASN A 163 -19.87 6.43 -15.14
N ILE A 164 -19.75 6.33 -13.82
CA ILE A 164 -19.13 5.18 -13.16
C ILE A 164 -20.18 4.13 -12.81
N SER A 165 -19.92 2.89 -13.27
CA SER A 165 -20.73 1.72 -12.93
C SER A 165 -20.76 1.48 -11.43
N PRO A 166 -21.95 1.30 -10.81
CA PRO A 166 -22.09 1.11 -9.37
C PRO A 166 -21.39 -0.16 -8.86
N ASP A 167 -20.43 0.02 -7.94
CA ASP A 167 -19.81 -1.07 -7.19
C ASP A 167 -19.30 -0.53 -5.85
N LYS A 168 -20.03 -0.79 -4.77
CA LYS A 168 -19.69 -0.38 -3.41
C LYS A 168 -18.52 -1.17 -2.82
N SER A 169 -18.26 -2.37 -3.33
CA SER A 169 -17.18 -3.24 -2.85
C SER A 169 -15.82 -2.82 -3.39
N LYS A 170 -15.82 -2.07 -4.52
CA LYS A 170 -14.61 -1.67 -5.23
C LYS A 170 -14.69 -0.21 -5.68
N PRO A 171 -14.40 0.74 -4.79
CA PRO A 171 -14.47 2.17 -5.10
C PRO A 171 -13.65 2.55 -6.33
N PHE A 172 -14.14 3.52 -7.09
CA PHE A 172 -13.42 4.13 -8.22
C PHE A 172 -12.71 5.39 -7.75
N ILE A 173 -11.43 5.51 -8.03
CA ILE A 173 -10.57 6.60 -7.57
C ILE A 173 -9.93 7.26 -8.77
N ILE A 174 -10.13 8.56 -8.92
CA ILE A 174 -9.45 9.39 -9.91
C ILE A 174 -8.41 10.22 -9.17
N ASP A 175 -7.16 10.11 -9.60
CA ASP A 175 -6.06 10.95 -9.15
C ASP A 175 -5.84 12.10 -10.14
N VAL A 176 -5.82 13.32 -9.62
CA VAL A 176 -5.52 14.53 -10.38
C VAL A 176 -4.53 15.37 -9.56
N LYS A 177 -3.24 15.21 -9.81
CA LYS A 177 -2.18 15.91 -9.05
C LYS A 177 -2.37 15.79 -7.52
N ASP A 178 -2.49 14.55 -7.02
CA ASP A 178 -2.68 14.23 -5.60
C ASP A 178 -4.05 14.64 -5.01
N VAL A 179 -4.94 15.24 -5.80
CA VAL A 179 -6.36 15.38 -5.45
C VAL A 179 -7.06 14.08 -5.81
N LEU A 180 -7.57 13.37 -4.81
CA LEU A 180 -8.25 12.09 -4.98
C LEU A 180 -9.76 12.29 -5.01
N VAL A 181 -10.39 11.86 -6.10
CA VAL A 181 -11.84 11.85 -6.27
C VAL A 181 -12.33 10.41 -6.16
N THR A 182 -13.07 10.09 -5.12
CA THR A 182 -13.51 8.72 -4.79
C THR A 182 -15.02 8.60 -4.92
N VAL A 183 -15.46 7.57 -5.63
CA VAL A 183 -16.88 7.30 -5.89
C VAL A 183 -17.19 5.80 -5.87
N VAL A 184 -18.47 5.44 -5.78
CA VAL A 184 -18.93 4.04 -5.82
C VAL A 184 -19.96 3.76 -6.92
N GLY A 185 -20.39 4.82 -7.64
CA GLY A 185 -21.40 4.74 -8.72
C GLY A 185 -22.10 6.08 -8.90
N THR A 186 -21.50 6.96 -9.72
CA THR A 186 -21.84 8.37 -9.83
C THR A 186 -21.57 8.87 -11.24
N SER A 187 -22.28 9.93 -11.64
CA SER A 187 -21.97 10.68 -12.85
C SER A 187 -21.50 12.09 -12.45
N PHE A 188 -20.30 12.47 -12.88
CA PHE A 188 -19.67 13.72 -12.46
C PHE A 188 -18.61 14.17 -13.47
N ASN A 189 -18.30 15.45 -13.45
CA ASN A 189 -17.22 16.06 -14.20
C ASN A 189 -16.03 16.38 -13.32
N VAL A 190 -14.82 16.14 -13.81
CA VAL A 190 -13.56 16.53 -13.16
C VAL A 190 -12.77 17.35 -14.15
N ARG A 191 -12.33 18.53 -13.73
CA ARG A 191 -11.51 19.45 -14.52
C ARG A 191 -10.29 19.89 -13.72
N GLU A 192 -9.13 19.63 -14.28
CA GLU A 192 -7.88 20.17 -13.79
C GLU A 192 -7.69 21.60 -14.29
N ASP A 193 -7.39 22.51 -13.38
CA ASP A 193 -6.92 23.87 -13.66
C ASP A 193 -5.47 24.04 -13.21
N SER A 194 -4.87 25.20 -13.47
CA SER A 194 -3.51 25.51 -13.05
C SER A 194 -3.31 25.51 -11.53
N SER A 195 -4.35 25.81 -10.75
CA SER A 195 -4.29 26.03 -9.30
C SER A 195 -5.26 25.18 -8.46
N TYR A 196 -6.19 24.49 -9.11
CA TYR A 196 -7.21 23.66 -8.42
C TYR A 196 -7.73 22.54 -9.33
N VAL A 197 -8.40 21.59 -8.71
CA VAL A 197 -9.28 20.63 -9.40
C VAL A 197 -10.73 21.02 -9.12
N GLU A 198 -11.52 21.21 -10.19
CA GLU A 198 -12.97 21.40 -10.08
C GLU A 198 -13.67 20.06 -10.24
N VAL A 199 -14.55 19.74 -9.30
CA VAL A 199 -15.39 18.54 -9.32
C VAL A 199 -16.84 18.97 -9.24
N LEU A 200 -17.67 18.51 -10.19
CA LEU A 200 -19.09 18.81 -10.29
C LEU A 200 -19.87 17.51 -10.39
N VAL A 201 -20.86 17.32 -9.51
CA VAL A 201 -21.64 16.09 -9.42
C VAL A 201 -22.98 16.23 -10.10
N GLU A 202 -23.26 15.35 -11.09
CA GLU A 202 -24.57 15.27 -11.72
C GLU A 202 -25.50 14.29 -11.00
N THR A 203 -24.97 13.12 -10.62
CA THR A 203 -25.75 12.11 -9.88
C THR A 203 -24.90 11.42 -8.83
N GLY A 204 -25.51 11.01 -7.72
CA GLY A 204 -24.85 10.25 -6.66
C GLY A 204 -24.05 11.09 -5.68
N ILE A 205 -22.98 10.54 -5.13
CA ILE A 205 -22.15 11.13 -4.09
C ILE A 205 -20.68 10.98 -4.47
N VAL A 206 -19.92 12.06 -4.39
CA VAL A 206 -18.49 12.12 -4.67
C VAL A 206 -17.75 12.61 -3.45
N LYS A 207 -16.67 11.94 -3.09
CA LYS A 207 -15.75 12.33 -2.04
C LYS A 207 -14.48 12.88 -2.68
N VAL A 208 -14.09 14.10 -2.35
CA VAL A 208 -12.87 14.76 -2.82
C VAL A 208 -11.93 14.95 -1.66
N SER A 209 -10.70 14.50 -1.78
CA SER A 209 -9.69 14.62 -0.73
C SER A 209 -8.34 15.09 -1.26
N HIS A 210 -7.66 15.93 -0.50
CA HIS A 210 -6.32 16.44 -0.75
C HIS A 210 -5.65 16.87 0.56
N GLU A 211 -4.40 16.46 0.81
CA GLU A 211 -3.62 16.82 2.01
C GLU A 211 -4.38 16.64 3.34
N GLY A 212 -5.13 15.54 3.49
CA GLY A 212 -5.90 15.24 4.71
C GLY A 212 -7.21 16.03 4.86
N LYS A 213 -7.53 16.93 3.94
CA LYS A 213 -8.83 17.60 3.84
C LYS A 213 -9.75 16.74 2.99
N GLU A 214 -11.01 16.61 3.42
CA GLU A 214 -12.01 15.81 2.74
C GLU A 214 -13.33 16.56 2.65
N VAL A 215 -13.95 16.56 1.46
CA VAL A 215 -15.26 17.14 1.21
C VAL A 215 -16.13 16.15 0.46
N THR A 216 -17.36 15.97 0.92
CA THR A 216 -18.36 15.15 0.25
C THR A 216 -19.34 16.03 -0.53
N LEU A 217 -19.52 15.72 -1.81
CA LEU A 217 -20.44 16.41 -2.71
C LEU A 217 -21.63 15.53 -3.03
N GLN A 218 -22.81 16.15 -3.15
CA GLN A 218 -24.05 15.54 -3.62
C GLN A 218 -24.40 16.02 -5.01
N ALA A 219 -25.38 15.40 -5.63
CA ALA A 219 -25.88 15.82 -6.94
C ALA A 219 -26.27 17.30 -6.96
N GLY A 220 -25.82 18.03 -8.01
CA GLY A 220 -25.98 19.47 -8.16
C GLY A 220 -24.99 20.32 -7.38
N GLU A 221 -24.02 19.72 -6.70
CA GLU A 221 -22.94 20.43 -5.99
C GLU A 221 -21.63 20.40 -6.81
N LYS A 222 -20.83 21.45 -6.65
CA LYS A 222 -19.46 21.51 -7.15
C LYS A 222 -18.51 22.06 -6.10
N ILE A 223 -17.23 21.77 -6.27
CA ILE A 223 -16.14 22.33 -5.46
C ILE A 223 -14.92 22.60 -6.32
N LYS A 224 -14.14 23.60 -5.93
CA LYS A 224 -12.78 23.83 -6.39
C LYS A 224 -11.83 23.41 -5.26
N MET A 225 -11.18 22.28 -5.43
CA MET A 225 -10.16 21.78 -4.49
C MET A 225 -8.81 22.35 -4.92
N PRO A 226 -8.24 23.31 -4.15
CA PRO A 226 -6.97 23.92 -4.51
C PRO A 226 -5.79 22.99 -4.25
N PHE A 227 -4.73 23.09 -5.04
CA PHE A 227 -3.47 22.39 -4.77
C PHE A 227 -2.72 22.95 -3.56
N ALA A 228 -2.99 24.22 -3.19
CA ALA A 228 -2.45 24.83 -2.00
C ALA A 228 -3.46 25.79 -1.37
N GLY A 229 -3.43 25.91 -0.04
CA GLY A 229 -4.29 26.87 0.68
C GLY A 229 -5.59 26.27 1.23
N ALA A 230 -6.57 27.13 1.50
CA ALA A 230 -7.85 26.75 2.08
C ALA A 230 -8.79 26.14 1.02
N VAL A 231 -9.53 25.11 1.40
CA VAL A 231 -10.59 24.55 0.55
C VAL A 231 -11.70 25.55 0.38
N ALA A 232 -12.14 25.77 -0.87
CA ALA A 232 -13.28 26.62 -1.16
C ALA A 232 -14.58 25.99 -0.63
N ALA A 233 -15.59 26.83 -0.38
CA ALA A 233 -16.92 26.35 -0.04
C ALA A 233 -17.56 25.60 -1.21
N LYS A 234 -18.41 24.64 -0.90
CA LYS A 234 -19.25 23.98 -1.90
C LYS A 234 -20.24 24.98 -2.50
N GLU A 235 -20.43 24.89 -3.80
CA GLU A 235 -21.37 25.71 -4.54
C GLU A 235 -22.46 24.85 -5.17
N LYS A 236 -23.69 25.34 -5.23
CA LYS A 236 -24.75 24.74 -6.04
C LYS A 236 -24.61 25.20 -7.49
N VAL A 237 -24.82 24.28 -8.39
CA VAL A 237 -24.75 24.54 -9.84
C VAL A 237 -26.14 24.58 -10.41
N SER A 238 -26.51 25.71 -11.03
CA SER A 238 -27.79 25.92 -11.69
C SER A 238 -27.72 25.66 -13.20
N ASP A 239 -26.58 26.00 -13.83
CA ASP A 239 -26.41 25.86 -15.29
C ASP A 239 -25.80 24.51 -15.69
N LYS A 240 -25.91 24.17 -16.96
CA LYS A 240 -25.33 22.95 -17.54
C LYS A 240 -24.21 23.24 -18.56
N LEU A 241 -23.58 24.39 -18.45
CA LEU A 241 -22.52 24.80 -19.39
C LEU A 241 -21.32 23.81 -19.40
N HIS A 242 -21.03 23.17 -18.30
CA HIS A 242 -19.96 22.13 -18.20
C HIS A 242 -20.21 20.93 -19.14
N ASN A 243 -21.46 20.75 -19.63
CA ASN A 243 -21.82 19.64 -20.52
C ASN A 243 -21.56 19.89 -22.00
N TYR A 244 -21.22 21.10 -22.39
CA TYR A 244 -21.16 21.53 -23.80
C TYR A 244 -20.34 20.59 -24.69
N TYR A 245 -19.21 20.09 -24.20
CA TYR A 245 -18.34 19.23 -24.97
C TYR A 245 -18.91 17.83 -25.23
N ARG A 246 -19.87 17.38 -24.39
CA ARG A 246 -20.60 16.10 -24.53
C ARG A 246 -21.85 16.26 -25.37
N THR A 247 -22.68 17.25 -25.02
CA THR A 247 -24.01 17.46 -25.65
C THR A 247 -23.95 18.33 -26.89
N LYS A 248 -22.88 19.12 -27.04
CA LYS A 248 -22.72 20.17 -28.05
C LYS A 248 -23.79 21.27 -27.94
N GLU A 249 -24.37 21.43 -26.76
CA GLU A 249 -25.38 22.43 -26.44
C GLU A 249 -24.88 23.28 -25.27
N PHE A 250 -25.17 24.58 -25.32
CA PHE A 250 -24.87 25.51 -24.23
C PHE A 250 -26.20 25.83 -23.52
N VAL A 251 -26.46 25.11 -22.44
CA VAL A 251 -27.66 25.27 -21.62
C VAL A 251 -27.37 26.27 -20.49
N CYS A 252 -27.93 27.48 -20.63
CA CYS A 252 -27.79 28.56 -19.67
C CYS A 252 -29.09 28.65 -18.86
N ASP A 253 -29.01 28.46 -17.56
CA ASP A 253 -30.11 28.67 -16.65
C ASP A 253 -29.58 29.60 -15.55
N ASP A 254 -30.12 30.83 -15.53
CA ASP A 254 -29.67 31.90 -14.63
C ASP A 254 -28.14 32.14 -14.66
N THR A 255 -27.55 32.00 -15.84
CA THR A 255 -26.10 32.06 -16.05
C THR A 255 -25.65 33.46 -16.44
N PRO A 256 -24.68 34.08 -15.73
CA PRO A 256 -24.12 35.35 -16.12
C PRO A 256 -23.49 35.31 -17.51
N LEU A 257 -23.73 36.34 -18.35
CA LEU A 257 -23.24 36.41 -19.70
C LEU A 257 -21.72 36.24 -19.84
N TRP A 258 -20.95 36.77 -18.90
CA TRP A 258 -19.48 36.61 -18.90
C TRP A 258 -19.06 35.15 -18.80
N LYS A 259 -19.81 34.32 -18.08
CA LYS A 259 -19.51 32.88 -17.92
C LYS A 259 -19.81 32.14 -19.24
N LEU A 260 -20.91 32.46 -19.91
CA LEU A 260 -21.20 31.91 -21.22
C LEU A 260 -20.11 32.27 -22.23
N VAL A 261 -19.68 33.55 -22.29
CA VAL A 261 -18.58 33.98 -23.15
C VAL A 261 -17.28 33.22 -22.84
N GLN A 262 -16.97 33.00 -21.59
CA GLN A 262 -15.79 32.20 -21.19
C GLN A 262 -15.88 30.79 -21.76
N VAL A 263 -17.01 30.11 -21.58
CA VAL A 263 -17.18 28.71 -22.03
C VAL A 263 -17.19 28.63 -23.58
N LEU A 264 -17.77 29.61 -24.27
CA LEU A 264 -17.70 29.69 -25.72
C LEU A 264 -16.24 29.85 -26.21
N ASN A 265 -15.47 30.70 -25.57
CA ASN A 265 -14.05 30.85 -25.91
C ASN A 265 -13.25 29.55 -25.68
N GLU A 266 -13.57 28.76 -24.62
CA GLU A 266 -12.96 27.45 -24.37
C GLU A 266 -13.39 26.41 -25.41
N ALA A 267 -14.65 26.45 -25.86
CA ALA A 267 -15.19 25.49 -26.81
C ALA A 267 -14.62 25.65 -28.23
N TYR A 268 -14.30 26.90 -28.63
CA TYR A 268 -13.90 27.26 -30.02
C TYR A 268 -12.42 27.65 -30.14
N LYS A 269 -11.63 27.49 -29.09
CA LYS A 269 -10.16 27.49 -29.17
C LYS A 269 -9.67 26.14 -29.72
#